data_d8b136d38504cef024921f5fbc645f2c
#
_entry.id   d8b136d38504cef024921f5fbc645f2c
#
_cell.length_a   1.000
_cell.length_b   1.000
_cell.length_c   1.000
_cell.angle_alpha   90.00
_cell.angle_beta   90.00
_cell.angle_gamma   90.00
#
_symmetry.space_group_name_H-M   'P 1'
#
loop_
_entity.id
_entity.type
_entity.pdbx_description
1 polymer ?
#
loop_
_entity_poly.entity_id
_entity_poly.type
_entity_poly.pdbx_seq_one_letter_code
_entity_poly.pdbx_strand_id
1 'polypeptide(L)'
;ERDIYTIHSAYREDMRIKGFQFGKGEKSACIVGAARGNEIQQMYICSQLVKALRELENNGCISAGKQILVIPTINAYSVNISRRFFGVKEADINRSFPGNDYGEPADRLTNALLTEIRDYVYGIQFTSFYRPGEFVPHVRMMETGYQNTSLANLFGLPYVVVRKPVPIDTKTLNYNWQDEMTAAFSVYTNQNTQIDEVSARQAVAAVLRFLKRMGLIRYESHSGYISHVIYEKDLSDVPANRAGIFRGKVHAGDDVRYGNEMAEIIDPYDGTVREKIL
;
A
#
# COMPACT_ATOMS: atom_id res chain seq x y z
N GLU A 1 15.97 -14.54 -3.94
CA GLU A 1 15.02 -14.80 -2.85
C GLU A 1 15.80 -14.98 -1.56
N ARG A 2 15.30 -14.42 -0.45
CA ARG A 2 15.87 -14.59 0.90
C ARG A 2 14.79 -14.50 1.96
N ASP A 3 15.02 -15.12 3.11
CA ASP A 3 14.19 -14.96 4.28
C ASP A 3 14.52 -13.62 4.96
N ILE A 4 13.51 -12.77 5.11
CA ILE A 4 13.63 -11.48 5.80
C ILE A 4 13.52 -11.67 7.32
N TYR A 5 12.56 -12.50 7.72
CA TYR A 5 12.33 -12.85 9.12
C TYR A 5 11.67 -14.22 9.23
N THR A 6 12.01 -14.97 10.27
CA THR A 6 11.40 -16.28 10.55
C THR A 6 10.84 -16.28 11.96
N ILE A 7 9.57 -16.61 12.07
CA ILE A 7 8.91 -16.90 13.36
C ILE A 7 8.96 -18.40 13.57
N HIS A 8 9.77 -18.85 14.51
CA HIS A 8 9.88 -20.26 14.85
C HIS A 8 8.67 -20.74 15.65
N SER A 9 8.20 -21.92 15.33
CA SER A 9 7.09 -22.57 16.02
C SER A 9 7.53 -23.90 16.60
N ALA A 10 7.18 -24.17 17.88
CA ALA A 10 7.55 -25.42 18.54
C ALA A 10 6.83 -26.66 17.98
N TYR A 11 5.66 -26.49 17.36
CA TYR A 11 4.79 -27.60 16.96
C TYR A 11 4.19 -27.47 15.56
N ARG A 12 4.63 -26.47 14.78
CA ARG A 12 4.17 -26.18 13.42
C ARG A 12 5.37 -25.79 12.56
N GLU A 13 5.16 -25.73 11.27
CA GLU A 13 6.14 -25.16 10.36
C GLU A 13 6.43 -23.68 10.70
N ASP A 14 7.67 -23.29 10.55
CA ASP A 14 8.11 -21.91 10.72
C ASP A 14 7.40 -20.98 9.75
N MET A 15 6.95 -19.85 10.23
CA MET A 15 6.45 -18.78 9.36
C MET A 15 7.61 -17.92 8.89
N ARG A 16 7.80 -17.85 7.58
CA ARG A 16 8.86 -17.08 6.94
C ARG A 16 8.29 -15.91 6.16
N ILE A 17 8.85 -14.74 6.38
CA ILE A 17 8.65 -13.58 5.53
C ILE A 17 9.73 -13.60 4.46
N LYS A 18 9.32 -13.74 3.20
CA LYS A 18 10.23 -13.83 2.06
C LYS A 18 10.35 -12.49 1.35
N GLY A 19 11.58 -12.16 0.95
CA GLY A 19 11.90 -11.02 0.11
C GLY A 19 12.66 -11.43 -1.14
N PHE A 20 12.49 -10.63 -2.18
CA PHE A 20 13.19 -10.77 -3.46
C PHE A 20 14.08 -9.56 -3.67
N GLN A 21 15.39 -9.80 -3.68
CA GLN A 21 16.39 -8.76 -3.88
C GLN A 21 16.87 -8.78 -5.33
N PHE A 22 16.97 -7.61 -5.92
CA PHE A 22 17.46 -7.36 -7.28
C PHE A 22 18.62 -6.37 -7.23
N GLY A 23 19.66 -6.63 -8.00
CA GLY A 23 20.89 -5.88 -7.97
C GLY A 23 21.69 -6.06 -6.67
N LYS A 24 22.84 -5.39 -6.61
CA LYS A 24 23.76 -5.41 -5.45
C LYS A 24 24.32 -4.01 -5.22
N GLY A 25 24.46 -3.62 -3.97
CA GLY A 25 25.06 -2.33 -3.58
C GLY A 25 24.22 -1.58 -2.56
N GLU A 26 24.04 -0.29 -2.78
CA GLU A 26 23.31 0.61 -1.89
C GLU A 26 21.84 0.20 -1.77
N LYS A 27 21.28 0.17 -0.57
CA LYS A 27 19.87 -0.04 -0.28
C LYS A 27 19.03 1.09 -0.88
N SER A 28 18.59 0.94 -2.13
CA SER A 28 18.00 2.03 -2.89
C SER A 28 16.49 2.09 -2.76
N ALA A 29 15.78 0.98 -2.98
CA ALA A 29 14.31 0.95 -2.84
C ALA A 29 13.84 -0.33 -2.15
N CYS A 30 12.93 -0.20 -1.18
CA CYS A 30 12.21 -1.29 -0.55
C CYS A 30 10.72 -1.17 -0.87
N ILE A 31 10.14 -2.25 -1.40
CA ILE A 31 8.73 -2.32 -1.79
C ILE A 31 8.06 -3.38 -0.93
N VAL A 32 7.04 -2.99 -0.17
CA VAL A 32 6.31 -3.87 0.75
C VAL A 32 4.86 -3.98 0.30
N GLY A 33 4.39 -5.22 0.13
CA GLY A 33 3.03 -5.54 -0.23
C GLY A 33 2.09 -5.69 0.97
N ALA A 34 1.34 -6.80 0.97
CA ALA A 34 0.27 -7.04 1.94
C ALA A 34 0.77 -7.07 3.39
N ALA A 35 0.25 -6.17 4.22
CA ALA A 35 0.42 -6.17 5.67
C ALA A 35 -0.76 -6.86 6.38
N ARG A 36 -1.90 -6.99 5.71
CA ARG A 36 -3.10 -7.65 6.18
C ARG A 36 -3.45 -8.85 5.30
N GLY A 37 -4.02 -9.90 5.90
CA GLY A 37 -4.27 -11.15 5.17
C GLY A 37 -5.36 -11.08 4.11
N ASN A 38 -6.15 -10.02 4.07
CA ASN A 38 -7.15 -9.78 3.03
C ASN A 38 -6.66 -8.82 1.92
N GLU A 39 -5.39 -8.43 1.93
CA GLU A 39 -4.79 -7.54 0.94
C GLU A 39 -4.22 -8.33 -0.26
N ILE A 40 -5.07 -9.12 -0.90
CA ILE A 40 -4.70 -10.00 -2.02
C ILE A 40 -4.21 -9.21 -3.23
N GLN A 41 -4.85 -8.07 -3.51
CA GLN A 41 -4.45 -7.17 -4.60
C GLN A 41 -3.00 -6.69 -4.41
N GLN A 42 -2.63 -6.28 -3.20
CA GLN A 42 -1.31 -5.75 -2.88
C GLN A 42 -0.22 -6.84 -3.00
N MET A 43 -0.53 -8.04 -2.55
CA MET A 43 0.35 -9.20 -2.71
C MET A 43 0.53 -9.55 -4.20
N TYR A 44 -0.56 -9.56 -4.97
CA TYR A 44 -0.54 -9.82 -6.41
C TYR A 44 0.32 -8.81 -7.16
N ILE A 45 0.15 -7.50 -6.90
CA ILE A 45 0.96 -6.43 -7.50
C ILE A 45 2.44 -6.66 -7.25
N CYS A 46 2.82 -6.97 -6.00
CA CYS A 46 4.22 -7.26 -5.67
C CYS A 46 4.75 -8.50 -6.40
N SER A 47 3.93 -9.53 -6.59
CA SER A 47 4.33 -10.71 -7.37
C SER A 47 4.62 -10.36 -8.84
N GLN A 48 3.81 -9.48 -9.44
CA GLN A 48 4.05 -8.98 -10.79
C GLN A 48 5.30 -8.08 -10.88
N LEU A 49 5.56 -7.28 -9.85
CA LEU A 49 6.82 -6.51 -9.74
C LEU A 49 8.03 -7.43 -9.64
N VAL A 50 7.96 -8.49 -8.83
CA VAL A 50 9.04 -9.50 -8.75
C VAL A 50 9.30 -10.11 -10.12
N LYS A 51 8.25 -10.46 -10.87
CA LYS A 51 8.39 -10.99 -12.23
C LYS A 51 9.07 -9.99 -13.16
N ALA A 52 8.60 -8.75 -13.20
CA ALA A 52 9.15 -7.70 -14.07
C ALA A 52 10.61 -7.36 -13.71
N LEU A 53 10.92 -7.22 -12.40
CA LEU A 53 12.28 -6.92 -11.96
C LEU A 53 13.26 -8.08 -12.24
N ARG A 54 12.80 -9.32 -12.18
CA ARG A 54 13.61 -10.49 -12.56
C ARG A 54 13.96 -10.47 -14.05
N GLU A 55 13.00 -10.13 -14.90
CA GLU A 55 13.25 -9.97 -16.34
C GLU A 55 14.24 -8.82 -16.60
N LEU A 56 14.10 -7.69 -15.90
CA LEU A 56 15.01 -6.56 -16.01
C LEU A 56 16.42 -6.90 -15.51
N GLU A 57 16.55 -7.65 -14.41
CA GLU A 57 17.85 -8.10 -13.91
C GLU A 57 18.55 -9.06 -14.89
N ASN A 58 17.81 -10.03 -15.43
CA ASN A 58 18.33 -10.96 -16.43
C ASN A 58 18.84 -10.24 -17.70
N ASN A 59 18.22 -9.11 -18.04
CA ASN A 59 18.61 -8.28 -19.18
C ASN A 59 19.66 -7.21 -18.80
N GLY A 60 20.22 -7.25 -17.60
CA GLY A 60 21.21 -6.28 -17.13
C GLY A 60 20.65 -4.84 -17.00
N CYS A 61 19.35 -4.69 -16.77
CA CYS A 61 18.67 -3.42 -16.69
C CYS A 61 18.55 -2.85 -15.28
N ILE A 62 19.03 -3.54 -14.25
CA ILE A 62 19.20 -2.96 -12.91
C ILE A 62 20.49 -2.12 -12.90
N SER A 63 20.42 -0.90 -12.38
CA SER A 63 21.56 0.02 -12.36
C SER A 63 22.67 -0.51 -11.45
N ALA A 64 23.93 -0.38 -11.87
CA ALA A 64 25.07 -0.84 -11.10
C ALA A 64 25.16 -0.13 -9.73
N GLY A 65 25.50 -0.87 -8.69
CA GLY A 65 25.60 -0.35 -7.34
C GLY A 65 24.26 -0.06 -6.65
N LYS A 66 23.14 -0.44 -7.24
CA LYS A 66 21.79 -0.24 -6.69
C LYS A 66 21.14 -1.56 -6.30
N GLN A 67 20.41 -1.54 -5.20
CA GLN A 67 19.68 -2.69 -4.67
C GLN A 67 18.21 -2.35 -4.50
N ILE A 68 17.33 -3.23 -5.01
CA ILE A 68 15.88 -3.15 -4.86
C ILE A 68 15.40 -4.40 -4.12
N LEU A 69 14.60 -4.22 -3.08
CA LEU A 69 13.98 -5.31 -2.31
C LEU A 69 12.47 -5.26 -2.49
N VAL A 70 11.86 -6.41 -2.80
CA VAL A 70 10.39 -6.56 -2.83
C VAL A 70 9.97 -7.62 -1.83
N ILE A 71 9.06 -7.27 -0.92
CA ILE A 71 8.47 -8.16 0.08
C ILE A 71 6.98 -8.26 -0.21
N PRO A 72 6.49 -9.33 -0.89
CA PRO A 72 5.10 -9.41 -1.34
C PRO A 72 4.08 -9.42 -0.22
N THR A 73 4.41 -10.01 0.91
CA THR A 73 3.57 -9.98 2.11
C THR A 73 4.42 -10.09 3.37
N ILE A 74 4.03 -9.37 4.40
CA ILE A 74 4.61 -9.47 5.75
C ILE A 74 3.69 -10.26 6.70
N ASN A 75 2.55 -10.75 6.19
CA ASN A 75 1.55 -11.46 6.98
C ASN A 75 1.03 -12.71 6.26
N ALA A 76 1.95 -13.57 5.83
CA ALA A 76 1.62 -14.82 5.13
C ALA A 76 0.67 -15.73 5.95
N TYR A 77 0.78 -15.71 7.27
CA TYR A 77 -0.11 -16.47 8.15
C TYR A 77 -1.59 -16.09 7.94
N SER A 78 -1.90 -14.80 7.99
CA SER A 78 -3.28 -14.33 7.86
C SER A 78 -3.83 -14.47 6.44
N VAL A 79 -2.95 -14.37 5.42
CA VAL A 79 -3.31 -14.68 4.02
C VAL A 79 -3.82 -16.13 3.91
N ASN A 80 -3.08 -17.10 4.47
CA ASN A 80 -3.43 -18.51 4.40
C ASN A 80 -4.78 -18.87 5.04
N ILE A 81 -5.18 -18.11 6.07
CA ILE A 81 -6.45 -18.34 6.78
C ILE A 81 -7.52 -17.31 6.40
N SER A 82 -7.26 -16.48 5.38
CA SER A 82 -8.16 -15.43 4.88
C SER A 82 -8.66 -14.48 5.97
N ARG A 83 -7.81 -14.18 6.96
CA ARG A 83 -8.11 -13.22 8.04
C ARG A 83 -7.37 -11.93 7.84
N ARG A 84 -8.04 -10.82 8.12
CA ARG A 84 -7.44 -9.48 8.00
C ARG A 84 -6.27 -9.29 8.96
N PHE A 85 -6.43 -9.68 10.22
CA PHE A 85 -5.50 -9.41 11.30
C PHE A 85 -4.64 -10.63 11.67
N PHE A 86 -3.51 -10.35 12.31
CA PHE A 86 -2.49 -11.33 12.63
C PHE A 86 -2.73 -12.01 13.98
N GLY A 87 -2.62 -13.34 14.01
CA GLY A 87 -2.61 -14.14 15.21
C GLY A 87 -3.93 -14.19 15.96
N VAL A 88 -3.90 -14.77 17.16
CA VAL A 88 -5.07 -14.96 18.02
C VAL A 88 -5.59 -13.64 18.60
N LYS A 89 -4.69 -12.70 18.85
CA LYS A 89 -5.03 -11.36 19.38
C LYS A 89 -5.50 -10.37 18.31
N GLU A 90 -5.64 -10.81 17.07
CA GLU A 90 -6.12 -10.00 15.96
C GLU A 90 -5.36 -8.67 15.80
N ALA A 91 -4.02 -8.72 15.87
CA ALA A 91 -3.19 -7.54 15.72
C ALA A 91 -3.17 -7.04 14.27
N ASP A 92 -3.36 -5.75 14.06
CA ASP A 92 -3.12 -5.10 12.77
C ASP A 92 -1.62 -4.84 12.60
N ILE A 93 -0.93 -5.64 11.79
CA ILE A 93 0.50 -5.50 11.54
C ILE A 93 0.86 -4.08 11.10
N ASN A 94 0.02 -3.46 10.25
CA ASN A 94 0.29 -2.07 9.83
C ASN A 94 -0.04 -1.01 10.89
N ARG A 95 -0.30 -1.42 12.12
CA ARG A 95 -0.52 -0.57 13.30
C ARG A 95 0.35 -1.02 14.49
N SER A 96 1.37 -1.84 14.23
CA SER A 96 2.26 -2.39 15.26
C SER A 96 3.71 -1.89 15.15
N PHE A 97 4.01 -1.00 14.19
CA PHE A 97 5.33 -0.38 14.07
C PHE A 97 5.57 0.70 15.14
N PRO A 98 6.83 0.94 15.56
CA PRO A 98 8.05 0.23 15.16
C PRO A 98 8.18 -1.18 15.73
N GLY A 99 7.31 -1.58 16.67
CA GLY A 99 7.41 -2.84 17.38
C GLY A 99 8.49 -2.85 18.47
N ASN A 100 8.77 -4.01 19.04
CA ASN A 100 9.88 -4.23 19.94
C ASN A 100 10.20 -5.74 20.06
N ASP A 101 11.44 -6.09 20.44
CA ASP A 101 11.92 -7.49 20.52
C ASP A 101 11.26 -8.33 21.63
N TYR A 102 10.74 -7.68 22.66
CA TYR A 102 10.17 -8.31 23.86
C TYR A 102 8.64 -8.28 23.86
N GLY A 103 8.03 -7.73 22.79
CA GLY A 103 6.58 -7.59 22.66
C GLY A 103 5.87 -8.86 22.19
N GLU A 104 4.62 -8.68 21.87
CA GLU A 104 3.80 -9.69 21.24
C GLU A 104 4.37 -10.12 19.88
N PRO A 105 3.96 -11.27 19.32
CA PRO A 105 4.46 -11.73 18.03
C PRO A 105 4.38 -10.69 16.90
N ALA A 106 3.34 -9.86 16.89
CA ALA A 106 3.20 -8.77 15.93
C ALA A 106 4.28 -7.69 16.11
N ASP A 107 4.57 -7.31 17.38
CA ASP A 107 5.58 -6.30 17.69
C ASP A 107 6.98 -6.78 17.33
N ARG A 108 7.29 -8.04 17.63
CA ARG A 108 8.58 -8.65 17.27
C ARG A 108 8.77 -8.74 15.76
N LEU A 109 7.70 -9.10 15.04
CA LEU A 109 7.71 -9.16 13.59
C LEU A 109 7.97 -7.78 12.98
N THR A 110 7.25 -6.75 13.45
CA THR A 110 7.39 -5.39 12.90
C THR A 110 8.74 -4.76 13.24
N ASN A 111 9.28 -5.03 14.44
CA ASN A 111 10.60 -4.57 14.83
C ASN A 111 11.71 -5.21 13.97
N ALA A 112 11.68 -6.54 13.81
CA ALA A 112 12.64 -7.26 12.97
C ALA A 112 12.56 -6.81 11.51
N LEU A 113 11.33 -6.64 10.98
CA LEU A 113 11.12 -6.14 9.63
C LEU A 113 11.70 -4.73 9.48
N LEU A 114 11.35 -3.81 10.36
CA LEU A 114 11.82 -2.42 10.27
C LEU A 114 13.35 -2.35 10.36
N THR A 115 13.97 -3.16 11.23
CA THR A 115 15.44 -3.27 11.32
C THR A 115 16.07 -3.72 10.01
N GLU A 116 15.48 -4.69 9.32
CA GLU A 116 15.98 -5.22 8.06
C GLU A 116 15.86 -4.23 6.90
N ILE A 117 14.71 -3.52 6.84
CA ILE A 117 14.42 -2.56 5.77
C ILE A 117 14.82 -1.12 6.10
N ARG A 118 15.52 -0.92 7.21
CA ARG A 118 16.16 0.35 7.53
C ARG A 118 17.21 0.71 6.48
N ASP A 119 17.48 1.99 6.34
CA ASP A 119 18.48 2.56 5.42
C ASP A 119 18.17 2.46 3.93
N TYR A 120 17.00 1.98 3.54
CA TYR A 120 16.56 2.14 2.15
C TYR A 120 16.22 3.60 1.87
N VAL A 121 16.72 4.13 0.75
CA VAL A 121 16.47 5.54 0.35
C VAL A 121 14.99 5.77 0.07
N TYR A 122 14.34 4.81 -0.60
CA TYR A 122 12.92 4.87 -0.96
C TYR A 122 12.16 3.70 -0.35
N GLY A 123 11.08 4.01 0.37
CA GLY A 123 10.12 3.05 0.90
C GLY A 123 8.79 3.15 0.15
N ILE A 124 8.34 2.06 -0.46
CA ILE A 124 7.06 2.00 -1.18
C ILE A 124 6.20 0.92 -0.56
N GLN A 125 5.09 1.30 0.02
CA GLN A 125 4.14 0.35 0.60
C GLN A 125 2.86 0.32 -0.24
N PHE A 126 2.47 -0.85 -0.72
CA PHE A 126 1.10 -1.05 -1.19
C PHE A 126 0.20 -1.26 0.02
N THR A 127 -0.82 -0.45 0.12
CA THR A 127 -1.71 -0.43 1.28
C THR A 127 -3.16 -0.36 0.84
N SER A 128 -4.06 -0.63 1.77
CA SER A 128 -5.49 -0.63 1.55
C SER A 128 -6.20 0.33 2.49
N PHE A 129 -7.39 0.78 2.08
CA PHE A 129 -8.28 1.46 2.99
C PHE A 129 -8.79 0.50 4.08
N TYR A 130 -9.08 1.04 5.24
CA TYR A 130 -9.62 0.27 6.36
C TYR A 130 -11.02 -0.28 6.06
N ARG A 131 -11.83 0.51 5.35
CA ARG A 131 -13.19 0.14 4.95
C ARG A 131 -13.20 -0.38 3.52
N PRO A 132 -14.12 -1.30 3.18
CA PRO A 132 -14.34 -1.69 1.79
C PRO A 132 -14.91 -0.49 1.00
N GLY A 133 -14.62 -0.47 -0.29
CA GLY A 133 -15.08 0.59 -1.19
C GLY A 133 -14.33 0.54 -2.51
N GLU A 134 -14.70 1.42 -3.41
CA GLU A 134 -14.01 1.69 -4.66
C GLU A 134 -13.22 2.99 -4.52
N PHE A 135 -11.98 3.00 -5.01
CA PHE A 135 -11.05 4.11 -4.79
C PHE A 135 -10.32 4.46 -6.07
N VAL A 136 -9.99 5.73 -6.23
CA VAL A 136 -9.10 6.15 -7.31
C VAL A 136 -7.66 5.79 -6.94
N PRO A 137 -6.88 5.14 -7.83
CA PRO A 137 -5.47 4.87 -7.58
C PRO A 137 -4.68 6.16 -7.34
N HIS A 138 -3.93 6.21 -6.25
CA HIS A 138 -3.15 7.39 -5.85
C HIS A 138 -1.93 7.04 -5.00
N VAL A 139 -1.01 7.98 -4.89
CA VAL A 139 0.06 7.96 -3.89
C VAL A 139 -0.38 8.76 -2.68
N ARG A 140 -0.26 8.19 -1.48
CA ARG A 140 -0.51 8.90 -0.24
C ARG A 140 0.76 9.11 0.55
N MET A 141 0.87 10.26 1.17
CA MET A 141 1.95 10.63 2.09
C MET A 141 1.37 11.24 3.37
N MET A 142 2.14 11.16 4.45
CA MET A 142 1.81 11.85 5.70
C MET A 142 2.56 13.18 5.79
N GLU A 143 1.89 14.21 6.25
CA GLU A 143 2.46 15.55 6.49
C GLU A 143 3.26 15.54 7.79
N THR A 144 4.47 14.98 7.73
CA THR A 144 5.41 14.87 8.87
C THR A 144 6.48 15.95 8.85
N GLY A 145 6.55 16.75 7.79
CA GLY A 145 7.68 17.64 7.49
C GLY A 145 8.73 17.02 6.56
N TYR A 146 8.73 15.71 6.40
CA TYR A 146 9.67 14.97 5.52
C TYR A 146 9.03 14.44 4.24
N GLN A 147 7.75 14.77 3.98
CA GLN A 147 7.06 14.39 2.75
C GLN A 147 7.64 15.13 1.53
N ASN A 148 7.74 14.41 0.41
CA ASN A 148 8.20 14.98 -0.85
C ASN A 148 7.20 14.70 -1.98
N THR A 149 6.29 15.66 -2.22
CA THR A 149 5.24 15.54 -3.24
C THR A 149 5.80 15.53 -4.66
N SER A 150 6.96 16.15 -4.88
CA SER A 150 7.63 16.12 -6.19
C SER A 150 8.09 14.71 -6.53
N LEU A 151 8.65 13.98 -5.57
CA LEU A 151 8.99 12.57 -5.76
C LEU A 151 7.73 11.71 -5.94
N ALA A 152 6.66 11.95 -5.17
CA ALA A 152 5.39 11.23 -5.31
C ALA A 152 4.78 11.40 -6.71
N ASN A 153 4.92 12.56 -7.33
CA ASN A 153 4.47 12.83 -8.69
C ASN A 153 5.19 11.95 -9.74
N LEU A 154 6.39 11.48 -9.43
CA LEU A 154 7.16 10.62 -10.34
C LEU A 154 6.57 9.23 -10.54
N PHE A 155 5.63 8.80 -9.71
CA PHE A 155 4.85 7.58 -9.96
C PHE A 155 3.93 7.73 -11.17
N GLY A 156 3.50 8.96 -11.49
CA GLY A 156 2.60 9.24 -12.62
C GLY A 156 1.20 8.65 -12.43
N LEU A 157 0.71 8.58 -11.20
CA LEU A 157 -0.69 8.30 -10.86
C LEU A 157 -1.48 9.62 -10.88
N PRO A 158 -2.82 9.57 -11.02
CA PRO A 158 -3.62 10.80 -11.17
C PRO A 158 -3.51 11.74 -9.97
N TYR A 159 -3.38 11.20 -8.76
CA TYR A 159 -3.41 11.98 -7.54
C TYR A 159 -2.26 11.66 -6.58
N VAL A 160 -1.81 12.69 -5.88
CA VAL A 160 -0.97 12.59 -4.67
C VAL A 160 -1.78 13.17 -3.51
N VAL A 161 -2.07 12.36 -2.51
CA VAL A 161 -2.85 12.76 -1.35
C VAL A 161 -1.92 12.99 -0.15
N VAL A 162 -1.93 14.19 0.39
CA VAL A 162 -1.18 14.56 1.60
C VAL A 162 -2.16 14.69 2.76
N ARG A 163 -1.94 13.92 3.81
CA ARG A 163 -2.83 13.87 4.98
C ARG A 163 -2.04 14.13 6.26
N LYS A 164 -2.62 14.91 7.17
CA LYS A 164 -2.07 15.05 8.52
C LYS A 164 -2.13 13.71 9.25
N PRO A 165 -1.04 13.28 9.90
CA PRO A 165 -1.06 12.07 10.69
C PRO A 165 -1.92 12.25 11.94
N VAL A 166 -2.72 11.25 12.26
CA VAL A 166 -3.40 11.12 13.56
C VAL A 166 -2.61 10.15 14.45
N PRO A 167 -2.82 10.14 15.78
CA PRO A 167 -1.97 9.37 16.71
C PRO A 167 -1.79 7.89 16.33
N ILE A 168 -2.81 7.23 15.77
CA ILE A 168 -2.71 5.84 15.34
C ILE A 168 -1.81 5.65 14.11
N ASP A 169 -1.60 6.69 13.31
CA ASP A 169 -0.76 6.61 12.11
C ASP A 169 0.73 6.52 12.44
N THR A 170 1.16 7.00 13.64
CA THR A 170 2.54 6.86 14.11
C THR A 170 2.99 5.40 14.24
N LYS A 171 2.03 4.47 14.25
CA LYS A 171 2.27 3.04 14.30
C LYS A 171 2.25 2.35 12.93
N THR A 172 2.28 3.11 11.84
CA THR A 172 2.34 2.55 10.48
C THR A 172 3.77 2.44 9.98
N LEU A 173 4.01 1.51 9.04
CA LEU A 173 5.31 1.39 8.38
C LEU A 173 5.71 2.70 7.70
N ASN A 174 4.78 3.33 6.96
CA ASN A 174 5.06 4.57 6.23
C ASN A 174 5.53 5.71 7.14
N TYR A 175 4.87 5.87 8.30
CA TYR A 175 5.26 6.90 9.28
C TYR A 175 6.67 6.64 9.83
N ASN A 176 6.95 5.39 10.25
CA ASN A 176 8.25 5.03 10.80
C ASN A 176 9.37 5.14 9.77
N TRP A 177 9.12 4.85 8.50
CA TRP A 177 10.07 5.12 7.42
C TRP A 177 10.38 6.61 7.27
N GLN A 178 9.35 7.48 7.31
CA GLN A 178 9.56 8.93 7.25
C GLN A 178 10.33 9.44 8.46
N ASP A 179 10.03 8.93 9.65
CA ASP A 179 10.73 9.28 10.89
C ASP A 179 12.21 8.86 10.86
N GLU A 180 12.53 7.75 10.18
CA GLU A 180 13.88 7.28 9.90
C GLU A 180 14.49 7.86 8.60
N MET A 181 13.97 8.96 8.08
CA MET A 181 14.47 9.69 6.91
C MET A 181 14.39 8.94 5.58
N THR A 182 13.67 7.82 5.48
CA THR A 182 13.33 7.17 4.22
C THR A 182 12.26 7.97 3.50
N ALA A 183 12.44 8.26 2.20
CA ALA A 183 11.38 8.84 1.37
C ALA A 183 10.27 7.80 1.14
N ALA A 184 9.20 7.88 1.94
CA ALA A 184 8.17 6.84 2.02
C ALA A 184 6.88 7.22 1.29
N PHE A 185 6.33 6.25 0.56
CA PHE A 185 5.13 6.40 -0.26
C PHE A 185 4.17 5.24 -0.01
N SER A 186 2.89 5.55 0.21
CA SER A 186 1.83 4.54 0.24
C SER A 186 1.06 4.57 -1.07
N VAL A 187 1.07 3.48 -1.81
CA VAL A 187 0.34 3.34 -3.08
C VAL A 187 -0.98 2.64 -2.82
N TYR A 188 -2.06 3.31 -3.15
CA TYR A 188 -3.42 2.81 -3.08
C TYR A 188 -3.93 2.42 -4.45
N THR A 189 -4.69 1.35 -4.53
CA THR A 189 -5.31 0.84 -5.75
C THR A 189 -6.83 0.84 -5.62
N ASN A 190 -7.52 0.54 -6.72
CA ASN A 190 -8.98 0.52 -6.75
C ASN A 190 -9.58 -0.52 -5.79
N GLN A 191 -9.00 -1.74 -5.76
CA GLN A 191 -9.49 -2.86 -4.97
C GLN A 191 -8.45 -3.38 -3.98
N ASN A 192 -8.90 -4.13 -2.96
CA ASN A 192 -8.03 -4.70 -1.93
C ASN A 192 -8.16 -6.23 -1.84
N THR A 193 -9.39 -6.72 -1.76
CA THR A 193 -9.71 -8.13 -1.46
C THR A 193 -9.89 -9.01 -2.70
N GLN A 194 -9.93 -8.39 -3.86
CA GLN A 194 -10.06 -9.04 -5.16
C GLN A 194 -8.99 -8.49 -6.10
N ILE A 195 -8.58 -9.32 -7.07
CA ILE A 195 -7.65 -8.88 -8.09
C ILE A 195 -8.39 -8.08 -9.13
N ASP A 196 -8.04 -6.79 -9.23
CA ASP A 196 -8.39 -5.91 -10.35
C ASP A 196 -7.15 -5.74 -11.23
N GLU A 197 -7.13 -6.42 -12.35
CA GLU A 197 -6.02 -6.45 -13.29
C GLU A 197 -5.67 -5.06 -13.83
N VAL A 198 -6.64 -4.17 -13.99
CA VAL A 198 -6.42 -2.83 -14.56
C VAL A 198 -5.62 -2.00 -13.58
N SER A 199 -6.10 -1.85 -12.34
CA SER A 199 -5.38 -1.08 -11.32
C SER A 199 -4.08 -1.77 -10.88
N ALA A 200 -4.00 -3.10 -10.92
CA ALA A 200 -2.75 -3.82 -10.67
C ALA A 200 -1.66 -3.46 -11.70
N ARG A 201 -1.98 -3.49 -12.99
CA ARG A 201 -1.04 -3.08 -14.05
C ARG A 201 -0.66 -1.60 -13.93
N GLN A 202 -1.60 -0.73 -13.59
CA GLN A 202 -1.31 0.69 -13.35
C GLN A 202 -0.33 0.86 -12.18
N ALA A 203 -0.52 0.14 -11.09
CA ALA A 203 0.34 0.20 -9.91
C ALA A 203 1.76 -0.33 -10.20
N VAL A 204 1.88 -1.47 -10.90
CA VAL A 204 3.18 -2.00 -11.36
C VAL A 204 3.88 -1.00 -12.25
N ALA A 205 3.19 -0.45 -13.27
CA ALA A 205 3.76 0.53 -14.17
C ALA A 205 4.18 1.82 -13.44
N ALA A 206 3.41 2.26 -12.43
CA ALA A 206 3.73 3.42 -11.62
C ALA A 206 5.03 3.22 -10.83
N VAL A 207 5.21 2.07 -10.18
CA VAL A 207 6.44 1.76 -9.44
C VAL A 207 7.64 1.63 -10.38
N LEU A 208 7.52 0.91 -11.50
CA LEU A 208 8.61 0.78 -12.48
C LEU A 208 9.00 2.16 -13.05
N ARG A 209 8.03 3.03 -13.30
CA ARG A 209 8.26 4.42 -13.74
C ARG A 209 9.02 5.22 -12.68
N PHE A 210 8.62 5.10 -11.41
CA PHE A 210 9.33 5.74 -10.30
C PHE A 210 10.77 5.24 -10.21
N LEU A 211 11.00 3.92 -10.21
CA LEU A 211 12.33 3.33 -10.15
C LEU A 211 13.23 3.79 -11.32
N LYS A 212 12.66 3.87 -12.53
CA LYS A 212 13.35 4.43 -13.71
C LYS A 212 13.77 5.88 -13.49
N ARG A 213 12.83 6.72 -13.05
CA ARG A 213 13.07 8.16 -12.82
C ARG A 213 14.08 8.43 -11.72
N MET A 214 14.19 7.50 -10.76
CA MET A 214 15.23 7.53 -9.72
C MET A 214 16.56 6.91 -10.18
N GLY A 215 16.66 6.48 -11.43
CA GLY A 215 17.89 5.92 -11.98
C GLY A 215 18.22 4.52 -11.44
N LEU A 216 17.25 3.79 -10.89
CA LEU A 216 17.49 2.46 -10.32
C LEU A 216 17.39 1.34 -11.36
N ILE A 217 16.62 1.58 -12.43
CA ILE A 217 16.43 0.63 -13.54
C ILE A 217 16.45 1.37 -14.88
N ARG A 218 16.82 0.64 -15.94
CA ARG A 218 16.60 1.05 -17.33
C ARG A 218 15.33 0.37 -17.82
N TYR A 219 14.30 1.16 -18.08
CA TYR A 219 12.97 0.67 -18.45
C TYR A 219 12.25 1.68 -19.32
N GLU A 220 11.62 1.23 -20.40
CA GLU A 220 10.78 2.09 -21.22
C GLU A 220 9.37 2.13 -20.63
N SER A 221 8.88 3.33 -20.38
CA SER A 221 7.55 3.54 -19.81
C SER A 221 6.91 4.81 -20.37
N HIS A 222 5.60 4.80 -20.46
CA HIS A 222 4.83 6.02 -20.70
C HIS A 222 5.05 7.02 -19.56
N SER A 223 4.89 8.32 -19.87
CA SER A 223 5.09 9.40 -18.88
C SER A 223 4.15 9.32 -17.68
N GLY A 224 2.96 8.72 -17.83
CA GLY A 224 1.92 8.72 -16.80
C GLY A 224 1.22 10.07 -16.68
N TYR A 225 0.48 10.25 -15.60
CA TYR A 225 -0.20 11.50 -15.30
C TYR A 225 0.75 12.52 -14.66
N ILE A 226 0.43 13.81 -14.82
CA ILE A 226 0.88 14.85 -13.92
C ILE A 226 -0.13 14.85 -12.78
N SER A 227 0.30 14.45 -11.59
CA SER A 227 -0.61 14.24 -10.47
C SER A 227 -1.15 15.56 -9.92
N HIS A 228 -2.44 15.59 -9.60
CA HIS A 228 -2.99 16.63 -8.73
C HIS A 228 -2.62 16.32 -7.28
N VAL A 229 -2.08 17.32 -6.58
CA VAL A 229 -1.81 17.21 -5.14
C VAL A 229 -3.06 17.63 -4.38
N ILE A 230 -3.60 16.71 -3.59
CA ILE A 230 -4.82 16.89 -2.80
C ILE A 230 -4.41 16.89 -1.32
N TYR A 231 -4.81 17.91 -0.59
CA TYR A 231 -4.67 17.98 0.86
C TYR A 231 -5.99 17.64 1.56
N GLU A 232 -5.94 17.32 2.83
CA GLU A 232 -7.13 16.95 3.61
C GLU A 232 -8.22 18.03 3.55
N LYS A 233 -7.84 19.30 3.51
CA LYS A 233 -8.77 20.45 3.36
C LYS A 233 -9.52 20.49 2.02
N ASP A 234 -9.02 19.78 1.00
CA ASP A 234 -9.60 19.72 -0.33
C ASP A 234 -10.63 18.57 -0.45
N LEU A 235 -10.76 17.76 0.61
CA LEU A 235 -11.69 16.64 0.69
C LEU A 235 -12.93 17.04 1.47
N SER A 236 -14.08 16.55 1.02
CA SER A 236 -15.35 16.72 1.72
C SER A 236 -16.02 15.37 1.91
N ASP A 237 -16.43 15.08 3.13
CA ASP A 237 -17.23 13.90 3.44
C ASP A 237 -18.72 14.19 3.15
N VAL A 238 -19.37 13.25 2.48
CA VAL A 238 -20.82 13.28 2.29
C VAL A 238 -21.44 12.14 3.09
N PRO A 239 -21.92 12.41 4.32
CA PRO A 239 -22.42 11.37 5.21
C PRO A 239 -23.84 10.95 4.82
N ALA A 240 -24.15 9.67 5.08
CA ALA A 240 -25.53 9.21 5.12
C ALA A 240 -26.15 9.55 6.49
N ASN A 241 -27.38 10.06 6.50
CA ASN A 241 -28.12 10.40 7.73
C ASN A 241 -29.06 9.26 8.18
N ARG A 242 -29.21 8.22 7.36
CA ARG A 242 -30.07 7.06 7.63
C ARG A 242 -29.29 5.77 7.59
N ALA A 243 -29.68 4.83 8.43
CA ALA A 243 -29.16 3.46 8.37
C ALA A 243 -29.91 2.64 7.30
N GLY A 244 -29.19 1.74 6.63
CA GLY A 244 -29.74 0.87 5.60
C GLY A 244 -28.65 0.26 4.73
N ILE A 245 -29.05 -0.32 3.59
CA ILE A 245 -28.12 -0.84 2.59
C ILE A 245 -27.66 0.32 1.71
N PHE A 246 -26.34 0.58 1.68
CA PHE A 246 -25.75 1.58 0.79
C PHE A 246 -25.72 1.04 -0.65
N ARG A 247 -26.27 1.82 -1.60
CA ARG A 247 -26.18 1.57 -3.03
C ARG A 247 -25.56 2.77 -3.75
N GLY A 248 -24.27 2.64 -4.14
CA GLY A 248 -23.59 3.64 -4.95
C GLY A 248 -24.17 3.75 -6.35
N LYS A 249 -24.22 4.95 -6.89
CA LYS A 249 -24.69 5.27 -8.27
C LYS A 249 -23.60 5.90 -9.12
N VAL A 250 -22.50 6.30 -8.50
CA VAL A 250 -21.30 6.83 -9.15
C VAL A 250 -20.11 5.97 -8.79
N HIS A 251 -19.08 5.99 -9.64
CA HIS A 251 -17.83 5.27 -9.46
C HIS A 251 -16.71 6.19 -9.03
N ALA A 252 -15.67 5.62 -8.43
CA ALA A 252 -14.48 6.36 -8.07
C ALA A 252 -13.82 6.97 -9.31
N GLY A 253 -13.65 8.29 -9.30
CA GLY A 253 -13.11 9.06 -10.42
C GLY A 253 -14.17 9.77 -11.29
N ASP A 254 -15.44 9.54 -11.02
CA ASP A 254 -16.52 10.25 -11.71
C ASP A 254 -16.58 11.72 -11.27
N ASP A 255 -16.83 12.61 -12.22
CA ASP A 255 -17.15 14.00 -11.95
C ASP A 255 -18.58 14.13 -11.45
N VAL A 256 -18.75 14.63 -10.23
CA VAL A 256 -20.07 14.89 -9.65
C VAL A 256 -20.33 16.39 -9.54
N ARG A 257 -21.59 16.78 -9.78
CA ARG A 257 -22.06 18.17 -9.66
C ARG A 257 -23.14 18.26 -8.59
N TYR A 258 -23.32 19.44 -8.07
CA TYR A 258 -24.40 19.72 -7.13
C TYR A 258 -25.75 19.21 -7.64
N GLY A 259 -26.43 18.41 -6.82
CA GLY A 259 -27.70 17.79 -7.17
C GLY A 259 -27.62 16.45 -7.92
N ASN A 260 -26.41 15.97 -8.24
CA ASN A 260 -26.27 14.62 -8.76
C ASN A 260 -26.51 13.60 -7.64
N GLU A 261 -27.28 12.58 -7.93
CA GLU A 261 -27.54 11.49 -7.00
C GLU A 261 -26.32 10.53 -6.97
N MET A 262 -25.54 10.58 -5.90
CA MET A 262 -24.33 9.78 -5.75
C MET A 262 -24.60 8.39 -5.18
N ALA A 263 -25.62 8.26 -4.31
CA ALA A 263 -25.98 6.99 -3.70
C ALA A 263 -27.39 7.02 -3.12
N GLU A 264 -27.88 5.85 -2.76
CA GLU A 264 -29.13 5.66 -2.01
C GLU A 264 -28.91 4.80 -0.78
N ILE A 265 -29.67 5.08 0.27
CA ILE A 265 -29.82 4.21 1.43
C ILE A 265 -31.18 3.50 1.33
N ILE A 266 -31.15 2.19 1.27
CA ILE A 266 -32.33 1.34 1.04
C ILE A 266 -32.69 0.63 2.35
N ASP A 267 -34.00 0.55 2.63
CA ASP A 267 -34.51 -0.27 3.72
C ASP A 267 -34.19 -1.75 3.46
N PRO A 268 -33.52 -2.46 4.40
CA PRO A 268 -33.17 -3.86 4.21
C PRO A 268 -34.37 -4.83 4.25
N TYR A 269 -35.54 -4.38 4.72
CA TYR A 269 -36.71 -5.24 4.90
C TYR A 269 -37.73 -5.14 3.75
N ASP A 270 -37.97 -3.94 3.24
CA ASP A 270 -38.99 -3.73 2.22
C ASP A 270 -38.45 -3.16 0.90
N GLY A 271 -37.14 -2.82 0.84
CA GLY A 271 -36.51 -2.30 -0.37
C GLY A 271 -36.83 -0.84 -0.69
N THR A 272 -37.52 -0.12 0.17
CA THR A 272 -37.84 1.31 -0.07
C THR A 272 -36.58 2.17 0.09
N VAL A 273 -36.51 3.27 -0.68
CA VAL A 273 -35.43 4.24 -0.57
C VAL A 273 -35.67 5.13 0.66
N ARG A 274 -34.80 5.02 1.66
CA ARG A 274 -34.87 5.82 2.89
C ARG A 274 -34.20 7.20 2.75
N GLU A 275 -33.18 7.30 1.91
CA GLU A 275 -32.43 8.53 1.69
C GLU A 275 -31.77 8.49 0.31
N LYS A 276 -31.73 9.65 -0.36
CA LYS A 276 -30.89 9.92 -1.52
C LYS A 276 -29.74 10.81 -1.10
N ILE A 277 -28.53 10.40 -1.42
CA ILE A 277 -27.29 11.17 -1.17
C ILE A 277 -26.98 11.92 -2.46
N LEU A 278 -27.05 13.27 -2.38
CA LEU A 278 -26.90 14.19 -3.52
C LEU A 278 -25.57 14.93 -3.44
#